data_d4dd2f7abddacacb19890e67f937826c
#
_entry.id   d4dd2f7abddacacb19890e67f937826c
#
_cell.length_a   1.000
_cell.length_b   1.000
_cell.length_c   1.000
_cell.angle_alpha   90.00
_cell.angle_beta   90.00
_cell.angle_gamma   90.00
#
_symmetry.space_group_name_H-M   'P 1'
#
loop_
_entity.id
_entity.type
_entity.pdbx_description
1 polymer ?
#
loop_
_entity_poly.entity_id
_entity_poly.type
_entity_poly.pdbx_seq_one_letter_code
_entity_poly.pdbx_strand_id
1 'polypeptide(L)'
;MFSADDFLGDDPRREFERLLVTRCRAGGAFALMLVDLDGFNDVSARVGAPTADLLLYEVASRLREMLSEHDAVMRSGNGEFAIFVRGMERVQNAERLANELIERVERPLTVSGTRFRLSASIGITLSPRQSGEWRLLLQDADEAVYDAKKQGRGHISISSAPPKR
;
A
#
# COMPACT_ATOMS: atom_id res chain seq x y z
N MET A 1 6.59 10.62 -14.02
CA MET A 1 6.66 10.91 -12.56
C MET A 1 5.23 11.02 -12.05
N PHE A 2 4.80 10.11 -11.24
CA PHE A 2 3.52 10.25 -10.52
C PHE A 2 3.83 10.90 -9.17
N SER A 3 3.65 12.21 -9.11
CA SER A 3 3.67 12.98 -7.86
C SER A 3 2.39 12.69 -7.06
N ALA A 4 2.40 12.97 -5.75
CA ALA A 4 1.17 12.96 -4.95
C ALA A 4 0.11 13.92 -5.52
N ASP A 5 0.57 14.95 -6.21
CA ASP A 5 -0.27 15.93 -6.88
C ASP A 5 -0.81 15.41 -8.22
N ASP A 6 -0.17 14.39 -8.83
CA ASP A 6 -0.62 13.75 -10.06
C ASP A 6 -1.83 12.82 -9.83
N PHE A 7 -2.08 12.41 -8.57
CA PHE A 7 -3.31 11.73 -8.17
C PHE A 7 -4.43 12.70 -7.73
N LEU A 8 -4.24 14.00 -7.88
CA LEU A 8 -5.25 15.03 -7.70
C LEU A 8 -6.13 15.25 -8.94
N GLY A 9 -6.16 14.29 -9.87
CA GLY A 9 -7.29 14.16 -10.79
C GLY A 9 -8.59 13.98 -9.97
N ASP A 10 -9.74 14.24 -10.57
CA ASP A 10 -11.05 14.22 -9.91
C ASP A 10 -11.37 12.93 -9.13
N ASP A 11 -10.60 11.84 -9.30
CA ASP A 11 -10.73 10.58 -8.57
C ASP A 11 -9.42 9.77 -8.60
N PRO A 12 -8.57 9.87 -7.55
CA PRO A 12 -7.31 9.11 -7.43
C PRO A 12 -7.49 7.60 -7.53
N ARG A 13 -8.63 7.10 -7.07
CA ARG A 13 -8.96 5.68 -7.13
C ARG A 13 -9.11 5.20 -8.58
N ARG A 14 -9.79 5.98 -9.41
CA ARG A 14 -9.94 5.67 -10.85
C ARG A 14 -8.61 5.70 -11.58
N GLU A 15 -7.75 6.63 -11.26
CA GLU A 15 -6.40 6.72 -11.83
C GLU A 15 -5.58 5.46 -11.50
N PHE A 16 -5.62 5.01 -10.26
CA PHE A 16 -4.94 3.79 -9.83
C PHE A 16 -5.53 2.54 -10.50
N GLU A 17 -6.85 2.44 -10.60
CA GLU A 17 -7.53 1.36 -11.33
C GLU A 17 -7.13 1.34 -12.81
N ARG A 18 -7.04 2.48 -13.48
CA ARG A 18 -6.56 2.58 -14.86
C ARG A 18 -5.12 2.10 -14.99
N LEU A 19 -4.26 2.45 -14.05
CA LEU A 19 -2.89 1.95 -13.99
C LEU A 19 -2.87 0.42 -13.93
N LEU A 20 -3.63 -0.18 -13.03
CA LEU A 20 -3.71 -1.63 -12.88
C LEU A 20 -4.25 -2.31 -14.15
N VAL A 21 -5.33 -1.79 -14.73
CA VAL A 21 -5.89 -2.30 -16.00
C VAL A 21 -4.84 -2.26 -17.10
N THR A 22 -4.16 -1.14 -17.27
CA THR A 22 -3.16 -0.95 -18.31
C THR A 22 -1.98 -1.91 -18.13
N ARG A 23 -1.51 -2.07 -16.90
CA ARG A 23 -0.38 -2.94 -16.59
C ARG A 23 -0.71 -4.42 -16.70
N CYS A 24 -1.91 -4.82 -16.28
CA CYS A 24 -2.38 -6.20 -16.47
C CYS A 24 -2.48 -6.57 -17.97
N ARG A 25 -2.94 -5.63 -18.80
CA ARG A 25 -3.05 -5.84 -20.26
C ARG A 25 -1.69 -5.86 -20.96
N ALA A 26 -0.79 -4.98 -20.55
CA ALA A 26 0.55 -4.88 -21.14
C ALA A 26 1.44 -6.09 -20.82
N GLY A 27 1.08 -6.86 -19.79
CA GLY A 27 1.96 -7.87 -19.23
C GLY A 27 3.14 -7.23 -18.49
N GLY A 28 4.02 -8.07 -17.98
CA GLY A 28 5.16 -7.62 -17.19
C GLY A 28 4.91 -7.75 -15.69
N ALA A 29 6.00 -7.92 -14.97
CA ALA A 29 5.96 -8.17 -13.53
C ALA A 29 5.70 -6.87 -12.76
N PHE A 30 4.85 -6.95 -11.75
CA PHE A 30 4.67 -5.92 -10.73
C PHE A 30 4.14 -6.53 -9.42
N ALA A 31 4.28 -5.80 -8.34
CA ALA A 31 3.60 -6.09 -7.08
C ALA A 31 2.50 -5.06 -6.83
N LEU A 32 1.38 -5.53 -6.30
CA LEU A 32 0.37 -4.71 -5.66
C LEU A 32 0.47 -4.96 -4.16
N MET A 33 0.66 -3.88 -3.39
CA MET A 33 0.73 -3.92 -1.94
C MET A 33 -0.39 -3.06 -1.36
N LEU A 34 -1.20 -3.63 -0.49
CA LEU A 34 -2.17 -2.88 0.29
C LEU A 34 -1.62 -2.68 1.70
N VAL A 35 -1.52 -1.44 2.10
CA VAL A 35 -1.00 -1.02 3.40
C VAL A 35 -2.15 -0.56 4.27
N ASP A 36 -2.27 -1.10 5.46
CA ASP A 36 -3.27 -0.72 6.45
C ASP A 36 -2.56 -0.35 7.75
N LEU A 37 -2.71 0.91 8.17
CA LEU A 37 -2.16 1.39 9.43
C LEU A 37 -2.92 0.77 10.60
N ASP A 38 -2.20 0.07 11.47
CA ASP A 38 -2.79 -0.66 12.60
C ASP A 38 -3.43 0.30 13.60
N GLY A 39 -4.73 0.13 13.84
CA GLY A 39 -5.48 0.91 14.83
C GLY A 39 -5.62 2.40 14.48
N PHE A 40 -5.46 2.81 13.24
CA PHE A 40 -5.51 4.22 12.85
C PHE A 40 -6.88 4.87 13.09
N ASN A 41 -7.97 4.13 12.99
CA ASN A 41 -9.30 4.65 13.31
C ASN A 41 -9.39 5.19 14.73
N ASP A 42 -8.78 4.52 15.71
CA ASP A 42 -8.72 4.97 17.11
C ASP A 42 -7.84 6.22 17.24
N VAL A 43 -6.71 6.25 16.53
CA VAL A 43 -5.84 7.44 16.49
C VAL A 43 -6.60 8.63 15.91
N SER A 44 -7.22 8.45 14.75
CA SER A 44 -8.01 9.48 14.06
C SER A 44 -9.14 10.03 14.93
N ALA A 45 -9.87 9.17 15.64
CA ALA A 45 -10.93 9.57 16.55
C ALA A 45 -10.41 10.42 17.73
N ARG A 46 -9.20 10.13 18.22
CA ARG A 46 -8.61 10.88 19.35
C ARG A 46 -8.04 12.23 18.95
N VAL A 47 -7.42 12.33 17.77
CA VAL A 47 -6.70 13.54 17.34
C VAL A 47 -7.56 14.48 16.50
N GLY A 48 -8.65 14.00 15.93
CA GLY A 48 -9.50 14.73 15.00
C GLY A 48 -8.99 14.72 13.55
N ALA A 49 -9.88 15.07 12.62
CA ALA A 49 -9.62 14.97 11.19
C ALA A 49 -8.41 15.79 10.70
N PRO A 50 -8.19 17.06 11.12
CA PRO A 50 -7.04 17.82 10.63
C PRO A 50 -5.70 17.19 10.98
N THR A 51 -5.52 16.73 12.22
CA THR A 51 -4.29 16.08 12.66
C THR A 51 -4.14 14.70 12.02
N ALA A 52 -5.21 13.93 11.90
CA ALA A 52 -5.22 12.64 11.20
C ALA A 52 -4.78 12.79 9.74
N ASP A 53 -5.25 13.80 9.03
CA ASP A 53 -4.84 14.06 7.65
C ASP A 53 -3.34 14.43 7.54
N LEU A 54 -2.80 15.19 8.47
CA LEU A 54 -1.36 15.46 8.54
C LEU A 54 -0.54 14.19 8.79
N LEU A 55 -1.00 13.31 9.69
CA LEU A 55 -0.36 12.01 9.92
C LEU A 55 -0.35 11.16 8.64
N LEU A 56 -1.47 11.10 7.94
CA LEU A 56 -1.58 10.34 6.68
C LEU A 56 -0.71 10.93 5.57
N TYR A 57 -0.59 12.26 5.50
CA TYR A 57 0.32 12.94 4.58
C TYR A 57 1.78 12.55 4.86
N GLU A 58 2.20 12.57 6.11
CA GLU A 58 3.56 12.16 6.51
C GLU A 58 3.85 10.70 6.20
N VAL A 59 2.87 9.80 6.46
CA VAL A 59 3.00 8.38 6.08
C VAL A 59 3.12 8.22 4.57
N ALA A 60 2.26 8.88 3.79
CA ALA A 60 2.32 8.84 2.33
C ALA A 60 3.68 9.32 1.80
N SER A 61 4.23 10.39 2.38
CA SER A 61 5.55 10.91 2.04
C SER A 61 6.66 9.88 2.32
N ARG A 62 6.62 9.23 3.48
CA ARG A 62 7.58 8.17 3.84
C ARG A 62 7.51 6.96 2.90
N LEU A 63 6.31 6.53 2.54
CA LEU A 63 6.12 5.43 1.59
C LEU A 63 6.69 5.81 0.21
N ARG A 64 6.43 7.02 -0.24
CA ARG A 64 6.87 7.52 -1.54
C ARG A 64 8.39 7.63 -1.64
N GLU A 65 9.07 8.07 -0.58
CA GLU A 65 10.53 8.17 -0.54
C GLU A 65 11.24 6.83 -0.78
N MET A 66 10.56 5.71 -0.55
CA MET A 66 11.10 4.36 -0.74
C MET A 66 10.79 3.76 -2.11
N LEU A 67 10.02 4.46 -2.92
CA LEU A 67 9.56 4.00 -4.23
C LEU A 67 10.30 4.74 -5.35
N SER A 68 10.35 4.09 -6.52
CA SER A 68 10.92 4.70 -7.72
C SER A 68 9.91 5.59 -8.44
N GLU A 69 10.36 6.36 -9.42
CA GLU A 69 9.49 7.17 -10.29
C GLU A 69 8.51 6.35 -11.13
N HIS A 70 8.76 5.03 -11.26
CA HIS A 70 7.89 4.11 -12.01
C HIS A 70 6.86 3.40 -11.14
N ASP A 71 6.93 3.62 -9.84
CA ASP A 71 6.01 3.08 -8.86
C ASP A 71 4.92 4.11 -8.54
N ALA A 72 3.84 3.66 -7.92
CA ALA A 72 2.74 4.53 -7.52
C ALA A 72 2.26 4.21 -6.11
N VAL A 73 1.87 5.24 -5.38
CA VAL A 73 1.18 5.11 -4.10
C VAL A 73 -0.08 5.96 -4.10
N MET A 74 -1.15 5.40 -3.60
CA MET A 74 -2.45 6.07 -3.49
C MET A 74 -3.03 5.85 -2.09
N ARG A 75 -3.61 6.89 -1.51
CA ARG A 75 -4.46 6.75 -0.33
C ARG A 75 -5.80 6.16 -0.76
N SER A 76 -6.15 4.98 -0.23
CA SER A 76 -7.39 4.27 -0.57
C SER A 76 -8.48 4.37 0.49
N GLY A 77 -8.13 4.81 1.69
CA GLY A 77 -9.06 4.94 2.81
C GLY A 77 -8.44 5.66 4.01
N ASN A 78 -9.13 5.60 5.15
CA ASN A 78 -8.63 6.16 6.40
C ASN A 78 -7.57 5.24 7.02
N GLY A 79 -6.30 5.58 6.80
CA GLY A 79 -5.16 4.74 7.20
C GLY A 79 -4.86 3.62 6.22
N GLU A 80 -5.36 3.69 4.99
CA GLU A 80 -5.16 2.70 3.96
C GLU A 80 -4.47 3.29 2.73
N PHE A 81 -3.49 2.54 2.19
CA PHE A 81 -2.76 2.92 0.98
C PHE A 81 -2.65 1.73 0.04
N ALA A 82 -2.69 2.02 -1.24
CA ALA A 82 -2.38 1.06 -2.29
C ALA A 82 -1.08 1.45 -2.98
N ILE A 83 -0.18 0.49 -3.17
CA ILE A 83 1.14 0.70 -3.78
C ILE A 83 1.27 -0.24 -4.98
N PHE A 84 1.67 0.33 -6.10
CA PHE A 84 2.08 -0.38 -7.31
C PHE A 84 3.60 -0.32 -7.42
N VAL A 85 4.26 -1.48 -7.53
CA VAL A 85 5.72 -1.58 -7.69
C VAL A 85 6.06 -2.29 -8.98
N ARG A 86 6.63 -1.56 -9.94
CA ARG A 86 6.97 -2.08 -11.26
C ARG A 86 8.18 -3.03 -11.19
N GLY A 87 8.19 -4.04 -12.05
CA GLY A 87 9.34 -4.93 -12.23
C GLY A 87 9.58 -5.89 -11.07
N MET A 88 8.60 -6.07 -10.19
CA MET A 88 8.72 -6.97 -9.05
C MET A 88 8.39 -8.40 -9.46
N GLU A 89 9.43 -9.21 -9.68
CA GLU A 89 9.30 -10.59 -10.15
C GLU A 89 9.40 -11.62 -9.03
N ARG A 90 10.15 -11.30 -7.98
CA ARG A 90 10.49 -12.26 -6.93
C ARG A 90 9.79 -11.94 -5.62
N VAL A 91 9.19 -12.97 -5.04
CA VAL A 91 8.55 -12.91 -3.72
C VAL A 91 9.49 -12.32 -2.66
N GLN A 92 10.73 -12.75 -2.62
CA GLN A 92 11.71 -12.29 -1.62
C GLN A 92 11.99 -10.78 -1.72
N ASN A 93 11.99 -10.23 -2.93
CA ASN A 93 12.18 -8.79 -3.13
C ASN A 93 10.95 -8.01 -2.66
N ALA A 94 9.75 -8.53 -2.92
CA ALA A 94 8.51 -7.95 -2.44
C ALA A 94 8.42 -7.98 -0.91
N GLU A 95 8.76 -9.10 -0.28
CA GLU A 95 8.82 -9.24 1.18
C GLU A 95 9.80 -8.24 1.80
N ARG A 96 11.00 -8.15 1.24
CA ARG A 96 12.01 -7.21 1.73
C ARG A 96 11.52 -5.76 1.66
N LEU A 97 11.01 -5.33 0.51
CA LEU A 97 10.48 -3.98 0.36
C LEU A 97 9.32 -3.71 1.33
N ALA A 98 8.39 -4.66 1.48
CA ALA A 98 7.27 -4.50 2.39
C ALA A 98 7.73 -4.37 3.85
N ASN A 99 8.70 -5.15 4.30
CA ASN A 99 9.27 -5.03 5.63
C ASN A 99 9.98 -3.68 5.83
N GLU A 100 10.74 -3.21 4.84
CA GLU A 100 11.39 -1.89 4.87
C GLU A 100 10.35 -0.76 4.91
N LEU A 101 9.22 -0.90 4.21
CA LEU A 101 8.10 0.05 4.28
C LEU A 101 7.49 0.10 5.68
N ILE A 102 7.27 -1.05 6.32
CA ILE A 102 6.78 -1.11 7.70
C ILE A 102 7.76 -0.42 8.65
N GLU A 103 9.05 -0.76 8.58
CA GLU A 103 10.09 -0.12 9.41
C GLU A 103 10.11 1.40 9.22
N ARG A 104 9.88 1.86 8.00
CA ARG A 104 9.83 3.29 7.71
C ARG A 104 8.60 3.97 8.32
N VAL A 105 7.44 3.32 8.28
CA VAL A 105 6.21 3.79 8.92
C VAL A 105 6.36 3.83 10.44
N GLU A 106 7.02 2.85 11.03
CA GLU A 106 7.18 2.72 12.49
C GLU A 106 8.14 3.75 13.09
N ARG A 107 8.94 4.44 12.29
CA ARG A 107 9.77 5.52 12.80
C ARG A 107 8.89 6.60 13.42
N PRO A 108 9.25 7.10 14.63
CA PRO A 108 8.48 8.17 15.25
C PRO A 108 8.29 9.37 14.34
N LEU A 109 7.13 9.98 14.39
CA LEU A 109 6.83 11.22 13.70
C LEU A 109 6.21 12.23 14.66
N THR A 110 6.45 13.51 14.40
CA THR A 110 5.90 14.59 15.20
C THR A 110 4.98 15.44 14.34
N VAL A 111 3.73 15.55 14.76
CA VAL A 111 2.71 16.36 14.09
C VAL A 111 2.07 17.27 15.13
N SER A 112 2.02 18.57 14.83
CA SER A 112 1.44 19.59 15.74
C SER A 112 2.01 19.52 17.16
N GLY A 113 3.32 19.25 17.29
CA GLY A 113 4.02 19.17 18.58
C GLY A 113 3.83 17.84 19.32
N THR A 114 3.03 16.92 18.81
CA THR A 114 2.80 15.60 19.41
C THR A 114 3.56 14.52 18.66
N ARG A 115 4.24 13.66 19.44
CA ARG A 115 4.96 12.51 18.88
C ARG A 115 4.06 11.28 18.76
N PHE A 116 4.07 10.68 17.58
CA PHE A 116 3.30 9.49 17.28
C PHE A 116 4.22 8.33 16.89
N ARG A 117 3.76 7.13 17.17
CA ARG A 117 4.26 5.88 16.59
C ARG A 117 3.09 5.16 15.94
N LEU A 118 3.25 4.83 14.67
CA LEU A 118 2.27 4.08 13.91
C LEU A 118 2.89 2.74 13.52
N SER A 119 2.07 1.76 13.29
CA SER A 119 2.42 0.46 12.73
C SER A 119 1.56 0.19 11.51
N ALA A 120 2.02 -0.68 10.63
CA ALA A 120 1.28 -1.04 9.43
C ALA A 120 1.32 -2.55 9.18
N SER A 121 0.25 -3.07 8.61
CA SER A 121 0.18 -4.42 8.07
C SER A 121 0.08 -4.33 6.55
N ILE A 122 0.78 -5.20 5.82
CA ILE A 122 0.85 -5.15 4.36
C ILE A 122 0.45 -6.50 3.78
N GLY A 123 -0.53 -6.46 2.87
CA GLY A 123 -0.88 -7.57 2.01
C GLY A 123 -0.29 -7.39 0.62
N ILE A 124 0.29 -8.44 0.06
CA ILE A 124 1.03 -8.40 -1.20
C ILE A 124 0.46 -9.41 -2.18
N THR A 125 0.30 -8.99 -3.42
CA THR A 125 0.08 -9.89 -4.55
C THR A 125 1.02 -9.55 -5.69
N LEU A 126 1.45 -10.56 -6.43
CA LEU A 126 2.37 -10.42 -7.55
C LEU A 126 1.67 -10.70 -8.87
N SER A 127 2.00 -9.92 -9.89
CA SER A 127 1.59 -10.13 -11.28
C SER A 127 2.83 -10.49 -12.13
N PRO A 128 2.70 -11.27 -13.24
CA PRO A 128 1.43 -11.72 -13.79
C PRO A 128 0.84 -12.91 -13.05
N ARG A 129 -0.46 -12.85 -12.80
CA ARG A 129 -1.27 -14.01 -12.54
C ARG A 129 -2.01 -14.39 -13.81
N GLN A 130 -2.35 -15.66 -13.97
CA GLN A 130 -2.89 -16.19 -15.23
C GLN A 130 -4.21 -15.57 -15.68
N SER A 131 -4.93 -14.87 -14.81
CA SER A 131 -6.23 -14.28 -15.16
C SER A 131 -6.16 -12.90 -15.81
N GLY A 132 -5.07 -12.17 -15.65
CA GLY A 132 -4.96 -10.77 -16.11
C GLY A 132 -6.01 -9.81 -15.51
N GLU A 133 -6.79 -10.27 -14.53
CA GLU A 133 -7.87 -9.49 -13.92
C GLU A 133 -7.37 -8.72 -12.70
N TRP A 134 -7.26 -7.42 -12.83
CA TRP A 134 -6.81 -6.53 -11.77
C TRP A 134 -7.70 -6.58 -10.49
N ARG A 135 -8.98 -6.88 -10.64
CA ARG A 135 -9.91 -7.03 -9.50
C ARG A 135 -9.55 -8.21 -8.60
N LEU A 136 -9.11 -9.31 -9.19
CA LEU A 136 -8.64 -10.47 -8.44
C LEU A 136 -7.34 -10.16 -7.70
N LEU A 137 -6.44 -9.36 -8.29
CA LEU A 137 -5.23 -8.91 -7.60
C LEU A 137 -5.56 -8.08 -6.37
N LEU A 138 -6.52 -7.16 -6.47
CA LEU A 138 -7.00 -6.38 -5.32
C LEU A 138 -7.62 -7.25 -4.24
N GLN A 139 -8.50 -8.17 -4.63
CA GLN A 139 -9.13 -9.11 -3.69
C GLN A 139 -8.08 -9.96 -2.97
N ASP A 140 -7.14 -10.53 -3.70
CA ASP A 140 -6.06 -11.33 -3.14
C ASP A 140 -5.18 -10.51 -2.17
N ALA A 141 -4.91 -9.26 -2.48
CA ALA A 141 -4.15 -8.37 -1.61
C ALA A 141 -4.94 -8.00 -0.35
N ASP A 142 -6.25 -7.78 -0.44
CA ASP A 142 -7.13 -7.56 0.72
C ASP A 142 -7.15 -8.77 1.65
N GLU A 143 -7.28 -9.97 1.12
CA GLU A 143 -7.21 -11.20 1.89
C GLU A 143 -5.85 -11.36 2.58
N ALA A 144 -4.77 -10.99 1.90
CA ALA A 144 -3.43 -11.01 2.46
C ALA A 144 -3.26 -9.98 3.61
N VAL A 145 -3.85 -8.79 3.51
CA VAL A 145 -3.87 -7.82 4.63
C VAL A 145 -4.55 -8.42 5.85
N TYR A 146 -5.70 -9.06 5.64
CA TYR A 146 -6.43 -9.72 6.72
C TYR A 146 -5.58 -10.81 7.39
N ASP A 147 -4.87 -11.62 6.62
CA ASP A 147 -3.96 -12.64 7.14
C ASP A 147 -2.75 -12.04 7.87
N ALA A 148 -2.20 -10.93 7.37
CA ALA A 148 -1.13 -10.20 8.05
C ALA A 148 -1.60 -9.72 9.43
N LYS A 149 -2.80 -9.15 9.52
CA LYS A 149 -3.38 -8.66 10.78
C LYS A 149 -3.66 -9.77 11.80
N LYS A 150 -3.98 -10.98 11.35
CA LYS A 150 -4.13 -12.14 12.25
C LYS A 150 -2.83 -12.54 12.95
N GLN A 151 -1.67 -12.23 12.37
CA GLN A 151 -0.37 -12.49 12.96
C GLN A 151 -0.01 -11.46 14.05
N GLY A 152 -0.75 -10.36 14.13
CA GLY A 152 -0.49 -9.23 15.01
C GLY A 152 -0.27 -7.94 14.24
N ARG A 153 0.29 -6.92 14.91
CA ARG A 153 0.64 -5.65 14.28
C ARG A 153 2.01 -5.72 13.62
N GLY A 154 2.22 -4.96 12.56
CA GLY A 154 3.51 -4.85 11.90
C GLY A 154 3.91 -6.08 11.11
N HIS A 155 2.98 -6.77 10.49
CA HIS A 155 3.25 -7.99 9.72
C HIS A 155 2.93 -7.82 8.24
N ILE A 156 3.55 -8.68 7.43
CA ILE A 156 3.25 -8.83 6.01
C ILE A 156 2.63 -10.20 5.75
N SER A 157 1.85 -10.27 4.69
CA SER A 157 1.42 -11.54 4.11
C SER A 157 1.40 -11.44 2.59
N ILE A 158 1.75 -12.53 1.93
CA ILE A 158 1.67 -12.64 0.47
C ILE A 158 0.53 -13.57 0.14
N SER A 159 -0.30 -13.15 -0.80
CA SER A 159 -1.35 -14.01 -1.30
C SER A 159 -0.78 -15.29 -1.88
N SER A 160 -1.21 -16.41 -1.33
CA SER A 160 -0.86 -17.77 -1.75
C SER A 160 -1.80 -18.33 -2.82
N ALA A 161 -2.74 -17.51 -3.32
CA ALA A 161 -3.68 -17.99 -4.33
C ALA A 161 -2.91 -18.55 -5.54
N PRO A 162 -3.09 -19.83 -5.87
CA PRO A 162 -2.35 -20.46 -6.94
C PRO A 162 -2.70 -19.78 -8.27
N PRO A 163 -1.77 -19.76 -9.24
CA PRO A 163 -2.11 -19.37 -10.59
C PRO A 163 -3.26 -20.25 -11.05
N LYS A 164 -4.41 -19.64 -11.37
CA LYS A 164 -5.51 -20.37 -11.98
C LYS A 164 -5.02 -20.97 -13.29
N ARG A 165 -5.11 -22.29 -13.40
CA ARG A 165 -4.83 -23.02 -14.63
C ARG A 165 -5.80 -22.62 -15.74
#